data_1036e3d599c332cdc27b60f3f5296432
#
_entry.id   1036e3d599c332cdc27b60f3f5296432
#
_cell.length_a   1.000
_cell.length_b   1.000
_cell.length_c   1.000
_cell.angle_alpha   90.00
_cell.angle_beta   90.00
_cell.angle_gamma   90.00
#
_symmetry.space_group_name_H-M   'P 1'
#
loop_
_entity.id
_entity.type
_entity.pdbx_description
1 polymer ?
#
loop_
_entity_poly.entity_id
_entity_poly.type
_entity_poly.pdbx_seq_one_letter_code
_entity_poly.pdbx_strand_id
1 'polypeptide(L)'
;MKSRNYAGISLLASLAACNSATAETVQKNSTQAPQKPNVIVILADDLGYGDLKCYGAKNVETPHVDKLASEGIRFTNAHTVAATSTPSRYSLLTGEYAWRRPDTDIAAGDVKMIIRPEQYTMADMFKSAGYATAAIGKWHLGLGDKTGGQDWNAPLPAALGDLGFDYHYIMAATADRVPC
;
A
#
# COMPACT_ATOMS: atom_id res chain seq x y z
N MET A 1 62.02 50.94 38.35
CA MET A 1 61.65 52.35 38.61
C MET A 1 60.15 52.41 38.90
N LYS A 2 59.82 52.80 40.13
CA LYS A 2 58.61 53.51 40.61
C LYS A 2 57.22 52.87 40.21
N SER A 3 56.50 52.26 41.14
CA SER A 3 55.70 52.85 42.24
C SER A 3 54.34 53.31 41.71
N ARG A 4 53.20 53.04 42.27
CA ARG A 4 52.61 53.08 43.61
C ARG A 4 51.08 52.78 43.48
N ASN A 5 50.60 51.94 44.30
CA ASN A 5 49.48 52.13 45.27
C ASN A 5 48.32 53.07 44.89
N TYR A 6 47.06 52.65 45.13
CA TYR A 6 46.23 52.76 46.35
C TYR A 6 44.90 52.12 46.04
N ALA A 7 44.38 51.15 46.74
CA ALA A 7 43.43 51.15 47.84
C ALA A 7 42.21 52.07 47.68
N GLY A 8 41.09 51.41 47.71
CA GLY A 8 39.75 52.00 47.85
C GLY A 8 38.72 50.94 48.18
N ILE A 9 38.53 50.72 49.48
CA ILE A 9 37.46 49.95 50.09
C ILE A 9 36.16 50.75 49.92
N SER A 10 35.10 50.16 49.37
CA SER A 10 33.73 50.61 49.63
C SER A 10 32.81 49.45 49.70
N LEU A 11 32.37 49.25 50.90
CA LEU A 11 31.35 48.36 51.36
C LEU A 11 29.98 48.99 51.02
N LEU A 12 29.10 48.29 50.33
CA LEU A 12 27.68 48.58 50.39
C LEU A 12 26.83 47.33 50.10
N ALA A 13 25.98 47.10 51.02
CA ALA A 13 25.06 46.06 51.32
C ALA A 13 24.08 45.68 50.18
N SER A 14 23.87 44.36 50.13
CA SER A 14 22.57 43.65 50.10
C SER A 14 21.41 44.22 49.30
N LEU A 15 20.93 43.43 48.38
CA LEU A 15 19.50 43.09 48.30
C LEU A 15 19.38 41.72 47.65
N ALA A 16 18.93 40.76 48.46
CA ALA A 16 18.52 39.48 47.98
C ALA A 16 17.20 39.63 47.22
N ALA A 17 17.26 39.51 45.92
CA ALA A 17 16.08 39.29 45.08
C ALA A 17 15.94 37.77 44.86
N CYS A 18 15.04 37.16 45.55
CA CYS A 18 14.53 35.82 45.24
C CYS A 18 13.90 35.85 43.87
N ASN A 19 14.67 35.50 42.84
CA ASN A 19 14.06 35.09 41.59
C ASN A 19 13.57 33.66 41.75
N SER A 20 12.25 33.51 41.91
CA SER A 20 11.53 32.28 41.70
C SER A 20 11.73 31.87 40.24
N ALA A 21 12.68 30.99 40.00
CA ALA A 21 12.82 30.29 38.74
C ALA A 21 11.55 29.43 38.55
N THR A 22 10.62 29.94 37.77
CA THR A 22 9.57 29.11 37.19
C THR A 22 10.26 28.07 36.34
N ALA A 23 10.25 26.83 36.81
CA ALA A 23 10.64 25.71 36.00
C ALA A 23 9.68 25.63 34.81
N GLU A 24 10.12 26.14 33.66
CA GLU A 24 9.48 25.83 32.41
C GLU A 24 9.54 24.31 32.24
N THR A 25 8.40 23.68 32.39
CA THR A 25 8.21 22.28 32.04
C THR A 25 8.43 22.18 30.53
N VAL A 26 9.64 21.79 30.14
CA VAL A 26 9.91 21.40 28.75
C VAL A 26 9.02 20.22 28.47
N GLN A 27 7.87 20.51 27.87
CA GLN A 27 6.99 19.50 27.30
C GLN A 27 7.82 18.75 26.26
N LYS A 28 8.30 17.56 26.62
CA LYS A 28 8.85 16.62 25.66
C LYS A 28 7.72 16.35 24.67
N ASN A 29 7.74 17.05 23.54
CA ASN A 29 7.02 16.60 22.37
C ASN A 29 7.54 15.20 22.09
N SER A 30 6.77 14.20 22.50
CA SER A 30 6.96 12.84 22.03
C SER A 30 6.73 12.93 20.53
N THR A 31 7.78 12.97 19.74
CA THR A 31 7.76 12.72 18.31
C THR A 31 7.32 11.27 18.16
N GLN A 32 6.01 11.07 18.19
CA GLN A 32 5.42 9.80 17.81
C GLN A 32 5.90 9.53 16.40
N ALA A 33 6.56 8.39 16.18
CA ALA A 33 6.98 7.99 14.85
C ALA A 33 5.76 8.11 13.90
N PRO A 34 5.94 8.66 12.70
CA PRO A 34 4.82 8.88 11.79
C PRO A 34 4.06 7.57 11.61
N GLN A 35 2.77 7.60 11.94
CA GLN A 35 1.91 6.44 11.84
C GLN A 35 1.83 6.04 10.36
N LYS A 36 2.12 4.78 10.06
CA LYS A 36 2.06 4.27 8.70
C LYS A 36 0.61 4.39 8.18
N PRO A 37 0.39 4.94 6.98
CA PRO A 37 -0.96 5.04 6.42
C PRO A 37 -1.50 3.66 6.04
N ASN A 38 -2.80 3.47 6.10
CA ASN A 38 -3.44 2.33 5.44
C ASN A 38 -3.35 2.50 3.93
N VAL A 39 -3.17 1.40 3.20
CA VAL A 39 -3.07 1.39 1.74
C VAL A 39 -4.17 0.51 1.16
N ILE A 40 -4.98 1.09 0.27
CA ILE A 40 -6.03 0.38 -0.45
C ILE A 40 -5.74 0.51 -1.95
N VAL A 41 -5.58 -0.62 -2.63
CA VAL A 41 -5.43 -0.70 -4.08
C VAL A 41 -6.74 -1.20 -4.66
N ILE A 42 -7.37 -0.42 -5.52
CA ILE A 42 -8.61 -0.78 -6.20
C ILE A 42 -8.32 -0.93 -7.69
N LEU A 43 -8.43 -2.16 -8.19
CA LEU A 43 -8.32 -2.47 -9.62
C LEU A 43 -9.72 -2.72 -10.17
N ALA A 44 -10.24 -1.77 -10.93
CA ALA A 44 -11.51 -1.95 -11.63
C ALA A 44 -11.32 -2.86 -12.85
N ASP A 45 -12.25 -3.79 -13.03
CA ASP A 45 -12.26 -4.76 -14.14
C ASP A 45 -13.07 -4.18 -15.29
N ASP A 46 -12.51 -4.16 -16.50
CA ASP A 46 -13.13 -3.68 -17.73
C ASP A 46 -13.67 -2.22 -17.68
N LEU A 47 -13.09 -1.38 -16.84
CA LEU A 47 -13.43 0.04 -16.77
C LEU A 47 -12.60 0.85 -17.77
N GLY A 48 -13.27 1.52 -18.70
CA GLY A 48 -12.62 2.39 -19.68
C GLY A 48 -12.24 3.76 -19.11
N TYR A 49 -11.27 4.40 -19.73
CA TYR A 49 -10.81 5.74 -19.32
C TYR A 49 -11.97 6.76 -19.27
N GLY A 50 -12.88 6.71 -20.26
CA GLY A 50 -14.01 7.61 -20.37
C GLY A 50 -15.24 7.26 -19.54
N ASP A 51 -15.17 6.23 -18.70
CA ASP A 51 -16.32 5.75 -17.91
C ASP A 51 -16.46 6.46 -16.55
N LEU A 52 -15.44 7.24 -16.16
CA LEU A 52 -15.47 8.04 -14.94
C LEU A 52 -15.75 9.52 -15.26
N LYS A 53 -16.56 10.19 -14.44
CA LYS A 53 -16.92 11.59 -14.62
C LYS A 53 -15.69 12.50 -14.60
N CYS A 54 -14.74 12.26 -13.70
CA CYS A 54 -13.48 13.00 -13.60
C CYS A 54 -12.59 12.85 -14.84
N TYR A 55 -12.85 11.87 -15.71
CA TYR A 55 -12.21 11.69 -17.01
C TYR A 55 -13.14 12.02 -18.19
N GLY A 56 -14.31 12.57 -17.95
CA GLY A 56 -15.19 13.12 -18.98
C GLY A 56 -16.39 12.26 -19.35
N ALA A 57 -16.76 11.26 -18.55
CA ALA A 57 -18.02 10.53 -18.72
C ALA A 57 -19.21 11.50 -18.74
N LYS A 58 -20.13 11.29 -19.69
CA LYS A 58 -21.29 12.17 -19.88
C LYS A 58 -22.55 11.59 -19.27
N ASN A 59 -22.71 10.26 -19.27
CA ASN A 59 -23.94 9.57 -18.96
C ASN A 59 -23.87 8.78 -17.64
N VAL A 60 -22.74 8.86 -16.93
CA VAL A 60 -22.54 8.15 -15.67
C VAL A 60 -22.03 9.14 -14.63
N GLU A 61 -22.62 9.10 -13.45
CA GLU A 61 -22.17 9.87 -12.29
C GLU A 61 -21.31 8.96 -11.39
N THR A 62 -20.11 9.45 -11.04
CA THR A 62 -19.15 8.73 -10.22
C THR A 62 -18.67 9.55 -9.02
N PRO A 63 -19.59 10.04 -8.15
CA PRO A 63 -19.29 11.11 -7.18
C PRO A 63 -18.19 10.74 -6.19
N HIS A 64 -18.09 9.49 -5.77
CA HIS A 64 -17.06 9.05 -4.82
C HIS A 64 -15.68 8.99 -5.45
N VAL A 65 -15.57 8.51 -6.69
CA VAL A 65 -14.29 8.48 -7.44
C VAL A 65 -13.89 9.90 -7.83
N ASP A 66 -14.84 10.74 -8.22
CA ASP A 66 -14.60 12.14 -8.56
C ASP A 66 -14.10 12.93 -7.34
N LYS A 67 -14.67 12.67 -6.16
CA LYS A 67 -14.18 13.23 -4.90
C LYS A 67 -12.73 12.80 -4.65
N LEU A 68 -12.44 11.51 -4.76
CA LEU A 68 -11.08 10.99 -4.60
C LEU A 68 -10.10 11.66 -5.58
N ALA A 69 -10.51 11.83 -6.84
CA ALA A 69 -9.71 12.49 -7.86
C ALA A 69 -9.49 13.99 -7.56
N SER A 70 -10.43 14.66 -6.91
CA SER A 70 -10.31 16.07 -6.53
C SER A 70 -9.44 16.30 -5.29
N GLU A 71 -9.37 15.32 -4.40
CA GLU A 71 -8.58 15.38 -3.16
C GLU A 71 -7.18 14.78 -3.29
N GLY A 72 -6.92 14.04 -4.38
CA GLY A 72 -5.68 13.33 -4.62
C GLY A 72 -4.98 13.71 -5.92
N ILE A 73 -4.26 12.76 -6.49
CA ILE A 73 -3.55 12.92 -7.76
C ILE A 73 -4.31 12.16 -8.85
N ARG A 74 -4.67 12.87 -9.91
CA ARG A 74 -5.29 12.30 -11.10
C ARG A 74 -4.26 12.21 -12.23
N PHE A 75 -3.99 11.00 -12.69
CA PHE A 75 -3.10 10.75 -13.83
C PHE A 75 -3.89 10.86 -15.14
N THR A 76 -3.44 11.69 -16.05
CA THR A 76 -4.08 11.89 -17.35
C THR A 76 -3.49 11.04 -18.47
N ASN A 77 -2.35 10.39 -18.21
CA ASN A 77 -1.64 9.53 -19.17
C ASN A 77 -1.01 8.33 -18.45
N ALA A 78 -1.81 7.59 -17.69
CA ALA A 78 -1.42 6.33 -17.07
C ALA A 78 -2.00 5.17 -17.87
N HIS A 79 -1.22 4.13 -18.06
CA HIS A 79 -1.59 2.95 -18.82
C HIS A 79 -1.38 1.69 -17.99
N THR A 80 -2.30 0.74 -18.11
CA THR A 80 -2.07 -0.62 -17.62
C THR A 80 -1.03 -1.30 -18.49
N VAL A 81 -0.33 -2.28 -17.93
CA VAL A 81 0.72 -3.02 -18.67
C VAL A 81 0.17 -3.97 -19.73
N ALA A 82 -1.12 -4.29 -19.65
CA ALA A 82 -1.84 -5.12 -20.63
C ALA A 82 -3.33 -4.75 -20.67
N ALA A 83 -4.00 -5.09 -21.76
CA ALA A 83 -5.43 -4.84 -21.94
C ALA A 83 -6.33 -5.91 -21.31
N THR A 84 -5.77 -7.04 -20.89
CA THR A 84 -6.50 -8.19 -20.37
C THR A 84 -6.20 -8.47 -18.90
N SER A 85 -7.08 -9.22 -18.27
CA SER A 85 -7.13 -9.41 -16.82
C SER A 85 -5.89 -10.05 -16.22
N THR A 86 -5.57 -11.30 -16.60
CA THR A 86 -4.45 -12.06 -16.03
C THR A 86 -3.11 -11.33 -16.12
N PRO A 87 -2.66 -10.86 -17.30
CA PRO A 87 -1.37 -10.18 -17.40
C PRO A 87 -1.31 -8.86 -16.63
N SER A 88 -2.42 -8.11 -16.56
CA SER A 88 -2.46 -6.87 -15.77
C SER A 88 -2.35 -7.14 -14.27
N ARG A 89 -3.08 -8.15 -13.77
CA ARG A 89 -3.04 -8.56 -12.36
C ARG A 89 -1.71 -9.14 -11.96
N TYR A 90 -1.12 -9.97 -12.81
CA TYR A 90 0.23 -10.51 -12.62
C TYR A 90 1.24 -9.38 -12.44
N SER A 91 1.26 -8.45 -13.39
CA SER A 91 2.23 -7.36 -13.36
C SER A 91 2.02 -6.40 -12.19
N LEU A 92 0.77 -6.14 -11.79
CA LEU A 92 0.46 -5.33 -10.62
C LEU A 92 1.02 -5.94 -9.34
N LEU A 93 0.85 -7.25 -9.17
CA LEU A 93 1.27 -7.92 -7.93
C LEU A 93 2.75 -8.21 -7.86
N THR A 94 3.41 -8.47 -9.00
CA THR A 94 4.80 -8.94 -9.06
C THR A 94 5.79 -7.85 -9.45
N GLY A 95 5.33 -6.74 -10.03
CA GLY A 95 6.21 -5.73 -10.62
C GLY A 95 6.90 -6.17 -11.91
N GLU A 96 6.57 -7.35 -12.42
CA GLU A 96 7.14 -7.90 -13.66
C GLU A 96 6.18 -7.75 -14.84
N TYR A 97 6.71 -7.47 -16.02
CA TYR A 97 5.90 -7.50 -17.23
C TYR A 97 5.46 -8.93 -17.55
N ALA A 98 4.16 -9.14 -17.70
CA ALA A 98 3.58 -10.46 -17.98
C ALA A 98 4.14 -11.09 -19.26
N TRP A 99 4.38 -10.30 -20.31
CA TRP A 99 4.93 -10.80 -21.59
C TRP A 99 6.32 -11.44 -21.50
N ARG A 100 7.00 -11.30 -20.35
CA ARG A 100 8.26 -12.01 -20.10
C ARG A 100 8.08 -13.49 -19.76
N ARG A 101 6.83 -13.91 -19.57
CA ARG A 101 6.49 -15.28 -19.20
C ARG A 101 5.41 -15.83 -20.14
N PRO A 102 5.59 -17.04 -20.67
CA PRO A 102 4.63 -17.63 -21.61
C PRO A 102 3.30 -18.06 -20.97
N ASP A 103 3.26 -18.23 -19.65
CA ASP A 103 2.11 -18.71 -18.89
C ASP A 103 1.25 -17.60 -18.26
N THR A 104 1.44 -16.35 -18.68
CA THR A 104 0.72 -15.19 -18.13
C THR A 104 -0.29 -14.59 -19.10
N ASP A 105 -0.69 -15.32 -20.11
CA ASP A 105 -1.82 -14.98 -20.98
C ASP A 105 -3.16 -15.18 -20.23
N ILE A 106 -4.29 -14.92 -20.88
CA ILE A 106 -5.60 -15.03 -20.24
C ILE A 106 -5.79 -16.45 -19.64
N ALA A 107 -5.80 -16.53 -18.32
CA ALA A 107 -5.86 -17.79 -17.61
C ALA A 107 -7.20 -18.51 -17.80
N ALA A 108 -7.16 -19.82 -17.93
CA ALA A 108 -8.35 -20.66 -17.77
C ALA A 108 -8.83 -20.64 -16.31
N GLY A 109 -10.10 -20.97 -16.08
CA GLY A 109 -10.71 -20.89 -14.75
C GLY A 109 -10.07 -21.80 -13.69
N ASP A 110 -9.53 -22.92 -14.13
CA ASP A 110 -8.97 -24.00 -13.32
C ASP A 110 -7.44 -24.12 -13.46
N VAL A 111 -6.76 -23.08 -13.92
CA VAL A 111 -5.29 -23.08 -14.07
C VAL A 111 -4.61 -23.10 -12.70
N LYS A 112 -3.46 -23.82 -12.64
CA LYS A 112 -2.59 -23.75 -11.47
C LYS A 112 -2.13 -22.32 -11.18
N MET A 113 -1.68 -22.06 -9.96
CA MET A 113 -1.18 -20.74 -9.57
C MET A 113 -0.04 -20.28 -10.49
N ILE A 114 -0.21 -19.10 -11.09
CA ILE A 114 0.72 -18.51 -12.06
C ILE A 114 1.88 -17.82 -11.34
N ILE A 115 1.58 -17.09 -10.27
CA ILE A 115 2.62 -16.50 -9.41
C ILE A 115 3.21 -17.63 -8.58
N ARG A 116 4.51 -17.83 -8.67
CA ARG A 116 5.18 -18.87 -7.89
C ARG A 116 5.25 -18.46 -6.40
N PRO A 117 5.12 -19.41 -5.46
CA PRO A 117 5.19 -19.11 -4.02
C PRO A 117 6.47 -18.39 -3.59
N GLU A 118 7.58 -18.65 -4.26
CA GLU A 118 8.87 -18.00 -4.00
C GLU A 118 9.04 -16.62 -4.67
N GLN A 119 8.08 -16.20 -5.49
CA GLN A 119 8.13 -14.93 -6.18
C GLN A 119 7.68 -13.80 -5.25
N TYR A 120 8.55 -12.81 -5.04
CA TYR A 120 8.25 -11.66 -4.19
C TYR A 120 7.11 -10.82 -4.78
N THR A 121 6.11 -10.55 -3.99
CA THR A 121 4.91 -9.83 -4.41
C THR A 121 4.75 -8.48 -3.70
N MET A 122 3.80 -7.69 -4.17
CA MET A 122 3.38 -6.47 -3.48
C MET A 122 2.86 -6.78 -2.05
N ALA A 123 2.20 -7.91 -1.84
CA ALA A 123 1.75 -8.32 -0.51
C ALA A 123 2.93 -8.62 0.42
N ASP A 124 3.96 -9.34 -0.07
CA ASP A 124 5.19 -9.58 0.70
C ASP A 124 5.90 -8.27 1.06
N MET A 125 5.93 -7.33 0.14
CA MET A 125 6.50 -6.01 0.39
C MET A 125 5.79 -5.29 1.54
N PHE A 126 4.46 -5.25 1.55
CA PHE A 126 3.69 -4.65 2.62
C PHE A 126 3.83 -5.43 3.93
N LYS A 127 3.81 -6.75 3.87
CA LYS A 127 4.01 -7.62 5.04
C LYS A 127 5.38 -7.41 5.67
N SER A 128 6.44 -7.32 4.87
CA SER A 128 7.79 -7.01 5.36
C SER A 128 7.89 -5.64 6.02
N ALA A 129 7.03 -4.71 5.63
CA ALA A 129 6.88 -3.40 6.26
C ALA A 129 5.95 -3.42 7.49
N GLY A 130 5.43 -4.58 7.90
CA GLY A 130 4.59 -4.76 9.09
C GLY A 130 3.11 -4.40 8.88
N TYR A 131 2.61 -4.48 7.65
CA TYR A 131 1.18 -4.36 7.36
C TYR A 131 0.50 -5.73 7.44
N ALA A 132 -0.76 -5.74 7.85
CA ALA A 132 -1.68 -6.82 7.54
C ALA A 132 -2.15 -6.69 6.09
N THR A 133 -2.22 -7.81 5.37
CA THR A 133 -2.46 -7.83 3.93
C THR A 133 -3.73 -8.60 3.58
N ALA A 134 -4.52 -8.10 2.64
CA ALA A 134 -5.74 -8.76 2.19
C ALA A 134 -5.94 -8.67 0.68
N ALA A 135 -6.49 -9.73 0.08
CA ALA A 135 -6.96 -9.74 -1.31
C ALA A 135 -8.47 -10.03 -1.33
N ILE A 136 -9.24 -9.19 -2.02
CA ILE A 136 -10.70 -9.31 -2.09
C ILE A 136 -11.16 -9.12 -3.53
N GLY A 137 -12.05 -9.99 -4.00
CA GLY A 137 -12.65 -9.91 -5.32
C GLY A 137 -12.03 -10.85 -6.36
N LYS A 138 -12.04 -10.46 -7.64
CA LYS A 138 -11.52 -11.27 -8.73
C LYS A 138 -10.02 -11.50 -8.61
N TRP A 139 -9.60 -12.77 -8.61
CA TRP A 139 -8.20 -13.17 -8.58
C TRP A 139 -7.62 -13.37 -9.98
N HIS A 140 -8.07 -14.35 -10.70
CA HIS A 140 -7.72 -14.68 -12.08
C HIS A 140 -6.22 -14.90 -12.35
N LEU A 141 -5.50 -15.45 -11.37
CA LEU A 141 -4.09 -15.81 -11.46
C LEU A 141 -3.82 -17.27 -11.09
N GLY A 142 -4.88 -18.11 -11.19
CA GLY A 142 -4.79 -19.53 -10.87
C GLY A 142 -4.65 -19.82 -9.37
N LEU A 143 -4.90 -21.04 -9.00
CA LEU A 143 -4.79 -21.56 -7.63
C LEU A 143 -4.35 -23.04 -7.68
N GLY A 144 -3.71 -23.49 -6.61
CA GLY A 144 -3.24 -24.86 -6.54
C GLY A 144 -1.99 -25.12 -7.38
N ASP A 145 -1.53 -26.34 -7.36
CA ASP A 145 -0.27 -26.78 -7.97
C ASP A 145 -0.44 -27.46 -9.36
N LYS A 146 -1.68 -27.70 -9.78
CA LYS A 146 -2.00 -28.33 -11.06
C LYS A 146 -3.11 -27.60 -11.81
N THR A 147 -3.15 -27.73 -13.12
CA THR A 147 -4.22 -27.25 -13.97
C THR A 147 -5.28 -28.34 -14.13
N GLY A 148 -6.54 -28.00 -13.91
CA GLY A 148 -7.67 -28.91 -13.94
C GLY A 148 -7.77 -29.82 -12.72
N GLY A 149 -8.99 -30.27 -12.43
CA GLY A 149 -9.26 -31.26 -11.38
C GLY A 149 -8.89 -30.78 -9.97
N GLN A 150 -8.99 -29.49 -9.68
CA GLN A 150 -8.84 -28.97 -8.32
C GLN A 150 -10.01 -29.43 -7.46
N ASP A 151 -9.74 -29.89 -6.25
CA ASP A 151 -10.75 -30.08 -5.23
C ASP A 151 -10.95 -28.79 -4.45
N TRP A 152 -11.97 -28.04 -4.82
CA TRP A 152 -12.30 -26.75 -4.20
C TRP A 152 -12.84 -26.87 -2.77
N ASN A 153 -13.12 -28.08 -2.30
CA ASN A 153 -13.58 -28.36 -0.93
C ASN A 153 -12.43 -28.75 0.01
N ALA A 154 -11.23 -28.86 -0.51
CA ALA A 154 -10.02 -29.17 0.26
C ALA A 154 -9.06 -27.97 0.30
N PRO A 155 -8.16 -27.90 1.28
CA PRO A 155 -7.06 -26.94 1.27
C PRO A 155 -6.22 -27.10 0.01
N LEU A 156 -5.98 -25.98 -0.69
CA LEU A 156 -5.18 -25.96 -1.91
C LEU A 156 -3.69 -25.98 -1.57
N PRO A 157 -2.87 -26.77 -2.32
CA PRO A 157 -1.42 -26.87 -2.07
C PRO A 157 -0.66 -25.56 -2.38
N ALA A 158 -1.27 -24.65 -3.14
CA ALA A 158 -0.73 -23.31 -3.40
C ALA A 158 -1.88 -22.31 -3.39
N ALA A 159 -1.82 -21.33 -2.51
CA ALA A 159 -2.87 -20.35 -2.26
C ALA A 159 -2.31 -18.95 -2.00
N LEU A 160 -3.18 -17.97 -1.81
CA LEU A 160 -2.79 -16.57 -1.61
C LEU A 160 -1.93 -16.35 -0.36
N GLY A 161 -2.06 -17.21 0.65
CA GLY A 161 -1.20 -17.18 1.84
C GLY A 161 0.29 -17.32 1.51
N ASP A 162 0.62 -18.12 0.48
CA ASP A 162 1.98 -18.32 0.00
C ASP A 162 2.54 -17.11 -0.75
N LEU A 163 1.68 -16.16 -1.10
CA LEU A 163 1.99 -14.92 -1.81
C LEU A 163 1.96 -13.69 -0.88
N GLY A 164 1.99 -13.89 0.44
CA GLY A 164 2.05 -12.82 1.42
C GLY A 164 0.70 -12.23 1.85
N PHE A 165 -0.44 -12.79 1.45
CA PHE A 165 -1.75 -12.33 1.92
C PHE A 165 -2.17 -13.03 3.22
N ASP A 166 -2.42 -12.26 4.27
CA ASP A 166 -2.91 -12.75 5.56
C ASP A 166 -4.39 -13.13 5.52
N TYR A 167 -5.15 -12.46 4.66
CA TYR A 167 -6.58 -12.70 4.45
C TYR A 167 -6.92 -12.65 2.97
N HIS A 168 -7.87 -13.49 2.55
CA HIS A 168 -8.41 -13.43 1.20
C HIS A 168 -9.88 -13.86 1.16
N TYR A 169 -10.63 -13.17 0.32
CA TYR A 169 -11.99 -13.52 -0.06
C TYR A 169 -12.15 -13.25 -1.56
N ILE A 170 -11.91 -14.28 -2.35
CA ILE A 170 -11.69 -14.13 -3.79
C ILE A 170 -12.58 -15.01 -4.62
N MET A 171 -12.82 -14.57 -5.85
CA MET A 171 -13.32 -15.39 -6.94
C MET A 171 -12.12 -15.86 -7.76
N ALA A 172 -11.94 -17.17 -7.87
CA ALA A 172 -10.72 -17.79 -8.44
C ALA A 172 -10.42 -17.31 -9.86
N ALA A 173 -11.43 -17.14 -10.71
CA ALA A 173 -11.26 -16.63 -12.08
C ALA A 173 -12.28 -15.53 -12.40
N THR A 174 -13.25 -15.83 -13.24
CA THR A 174 -14.34 -14.94 -13.66
C THR A 174 -15.66 -15.69 -13.55
N ALA A 175 -16.76 -14.98 -13.35
CA ALA A 175 -18.09 -15.58 -13.18
C ALA A 175 -18.56 -16.45 -14.38
N ASP A 176 -17.95 -16.26 -15.55
CA ASP A 176 -18.26 -16.99 -16.78
C ASP A 176 -17.36 -18.22 -17.04
N ARG A 177 -16.38 -18.49 -16.18
CA ARG A 177 -15.34 -19.51 -16.44
C ARG A 177 -15.18 -20.59 -15.40
N VAL A 178 -15.77 -20.43 -14.25
CA VAL A 178 -15.78 -21.44 -13.20
C VAL A 178 -17.20 -21.64 -12.70
N PRO A 179 -17.59 -22.90 -12.41
CA PRO A 179 -18.73 -23.12 -11.54
C PRO A 179 -18.42 -22.47 -10.19
N CYS A 180 -19.19 -21.52 -9.79
CA CYS A 180 -19.06 -20.87 -8.48
C CYS A 180 -19.78 -21.69 -7.42
#